data_d8e3e2e69db7cc5f87f6d36b23953f50
#
_entry.id   d8e3e2e69db7cc5f87f6d36b23953f50
#
_cell.length_a   1.000
_cell.length_b   1.000
_cell.length_c   1.000
_cell.angle_alpha   90.00
_cell.angle_beta   90.00
_cell.angle_gamma   90.00
#
_symmetry.space_group_name_H-M   'P 1'
#
loop_
_entity.id
_entity.type
_entity.pdbx_description
1 polymer ?
#
loop_
_entity_poly.entity_id
_entity_poly.type
_entity_poly.pdbx_seq_one_letter_code
_entity_poly.pdbx_strand_id
1 'polypeptide(L)'
;MMNIDFEHIETNGVELHVAVSGPKDGDLVILLHGFPEFWFSWRRQIRELAEAGYRVIAPDQRGYNKSDKPDGVGAYHIDTLRNDIIGLIHHFGYEDAAIIGHDWGGAVGWHLVSTHPELVRGFVAINMPHLPVFLKVILKTPLQWLRSSYMLFFQARKLPEKIMSSNDYRYMEQVLKMTSRKGTFTEEELGAYKIAWARPKTLTSMLNWYRAMPSSMKSVRKDDIEVPVKIIWGKGDQFLSSKLAEESLKLIDSDAVIWVEDATHWVHQEQPEFVNDQILRFLNKTASQIIS
;
A
#
# COMPACT_ATOMS: atom_id res chain seq x y z
N MET A 1 -25.06 9.10 -3.72
CA MET A 1 -23.60 8.95 -3.75
C MET A 1 -23.13 8.87 -2.30
N MET A 2 -22.45 7.80 -1.91
CA MET A 2 -21.84 7.75 -0.58
C MET A 2 -20.74 8.81 -0.48
N ASN A 3 -20.76 9.57 0.61
CA ASN A 3 -19.76 10.59 0.87
C ASN A 3 -18.48 9.96 1.42
N ILE A 4 -17.34 10.52 1.09
CA ILE A 4 -16.09 10.27 1.78
C ILE A 4 -15.94 11.34 2.84
N ASP A 5 -15.96 10.92 4.10
CA ASP A 5 -15.69 11.79 5.24
C ASP A 5 -14.21 11.72 5.59
N PHE A 6 -13.71 12.71 6.31
CA PHE A 6 -12.32 12.75 6.75
C PHE A 6 -12.25 12.91 8.25
N GLU A 7 -11.46 12.05 8.86
CA GLU A 7 -11.21 12.05 10.29
C GLU A 7 -9.71 12.22 10.57
N HIS A 8 -9.38 12.81 11.71
CA HIS A 8 -8.03 12.87 12.26
C HIS A 8 -7.98 11.96 13.47
N ILE A 9 -7.15 10.91 13.40
CA ILE A 9 -7.15 9.82 14.38
C ILE A 9 -5.78 9.71 15.02
N GLU A 10 -5.73 9.88 16.34
CA GLU A 10 -4.53 9.60 17.10
C GLU A 10 -4.31 8.10 17.23
N THR A 11 -3.16 7.61 16.80
CA THR A 11 -2.75 6.23 16.91
C THR A 11 -1.23 6.12 17.00
N ASN A 12 -0.72 5.24 17.86
CA ASN A 12 0.70 4.92 17.97
C ASN A 12 1.63 6.18 18.02
N GLY A 13 1.17 7.25 18.70
CA GLY A 13 1.90 8.50 18.90
C GLY A 13 1.98 9.41 17.67
N VAL A 14 1.06 9.26 16.72
CA VAL A 14 0.87 10.17 15.57
C VAL A 14 -0.61 10.41 15.32
N GLU A 15 -0.93 11.54 14.71
CA GLU A 15 -2.23 11.80 14.13
C GLU A 15 -2.24 11.40 12.65
N LEU A 16 -3.15 10.53 12.27
CA LEU A 16 -3.37 10.13 10.88
C LEU A 16 -4.63 10.80 10.33
N HIS A 17 -4.52 11.37 9.14
CA HIS A 17 -5.67 11.80 8.34
C HIS A 17 -6.22 10.60 7.58
N VAL A 18 -7.49 10.30 7.78
CA VAL A 18 -8.13 9.07 7.30
C VAL A 18 -9.37 9.41 6.49
N ALA A 19 -9.44 8.92 5.26
CA ALA A 19 -10.68 8.92 4.48
C ALA A 19 -11.55 7.76 4.93
N VAL A 20 -12.81 8.04 5.23
CA VAL A 20 -13.77 7.09 5.81
C VAL A 20 -15.05 7.09 4.99
N SER A 21 -15.59 5.91 4.67
CA SER A 21 -16.85 5.76 3.93
C SER A 21 -17.57 4.46 4.32
N GLY A 22 -18.84 4.37 3.92
CA GLY A 22 -19.68 3.19 4.17
C GLY A 22 -20.34 3.14 5.54
N PRO A 23 -21.20 2.14 5.78
CA PRO A 23 -21.98 2.00 7.01
C PRO A 23 -21.07 1.73 8.21
N LYS A 24 -21.47 2.23 9.39
CA LYS A 24 -20.67 2.10 10.61
C LYS A 24 -20.63 0.67 11.14
N ASP A 25 -21.62 -0.12 10.79
CA ASP A 25 -21.81 -1.52 11.17
C ASP A 25 -21.36 -2.51 10.09
N GLY A 26 -20.82 -2.02 8.98
CA GLY A 26 -20.20 -2.85 7.94
C GLY A 26 -18.87 -3.44 8.38
N ASP A 27 -18.49 -4.58 7.82
CA ASP A 27 -17.18 -5.18 8.03
C ASP A 27 -16.06 -4.21 7.64
N LEU A 28 -15.00 -4.13 8.45
CA LEU A 28 -13.92 -3.17 8.25
C LEU A 28 -12.99 -3.61 7.12
N VAL A 29 -12.75 -2.69 6.20
CA VAL A 29 -11.75 -2.79 5.12
C VAL A 29 -10.78 -1.60 5.22
N ILE A 30 -9.48 -1.89 5.29
CA ILE A 30 -8.42 -0.87 5.34
C ILE A 30 -7.63 -0.88 4.04
N LEU A 31 -7.55 0.27 3.37
CA LEU A 31 -6.86 0.47 2.10
C LEU A 31 -5.54 1.21 2.33
N LEU A 32 -4.41 0.54 2.10
CA LEU A 32 -3.06 1.04 2.35
C LEU A 32 -2.38 1.41 1.03
N HIS A 33 -2.15 2.69 0.79
CA HIS A 33 -1.50 3.20 -0.41
C HIS A 33 0.02 2.97 -0.42
N GLY A 34 0.63 3.10 -1.59
CA GLY A 34 2.07 3.01 -1.78
C GLY A 34 2.78 4.36 -1.92
N PHE A 35 4.01 4.30 -2.42
CA PHE A 35 4.83 5.45 -2.77
C PHE A 35 4.66 5.79 -4.26
N PRO A 36 4.50 7.05 -4.64
CA PRO A 36 4.37 8.26 -3.81
C PRO A 36 2.91 8.72 -3.67
N GLU A 37 2.02 7.80 -3.36
CA GLU A 37 0.58 8.00 -3.32
C GLU A 37 0.10 8.54 -1.96
N PHE A 38 -1.23 8.63 -1.78
CA PHE A 38 -1.93 8.97 -0.55
C PHE A 38 -3.38 8.42 -0.65
N TRP A 39 -4.24 8.61 0.35
CA TRP A 39 -5.60 8.05 0.36
C TRP A 39 -6.35 8.17 -0.98
N PHE A 40 -6.09 9.20 -1.75
CA PHE A 40 -6.74 9.50 -3.02
C PHE A 40 -6.52 8.42 -4.09
N SER A 41 -5.45 7.65 -3.98
CA SER A 41 -5.21 6.52 -4.88
C SER A 41 -6.34 5.49 -4.81
N TRP A 42 -7.02 5.41 -3.68
CA TRP A 42 -8.11 4.49 -3.42
C TRP A 42 -9.51 5.06 -3.70
N ARG A 43 -9.66 6.27 -4.23
CA ARG A 43 -10.94 6.97 -4.43
C ARG A 43 -12.00 6.15 -5.16
N ARG A 44 -11.58 5.27 -6.10
CA ARG A 44 -12.47 4.40 -6.87
C ARG A 44 -12.84 3.13 -6.09
N GLN A 45 -11.90 2.58 -5.32
CA GLN A 45 -12.11 1.42 -4.45
C GLN A 45 -12.97 1.78 -3.24
N ILE A 46 -12.71 2.92 -2.59
CA ILE A 46 -13.48 3.40 -1.44
C ILE A 46 -14.96 3.43 -1.78
N ARG A 47 -15.31 4.02 -2.91
CA ARG A 47 -16.71 4.16 -3.33
C ARG A 47 -17.38 2.80 -3.52
N GLU A 48 -16.77 1.93 -4.30
CA GLU A 48 -17.34 0.63 -4.67
C GLU A 48 -17.53 -0.28 -3.46
N LEU A 49 -16.51 -0.34 -2.59
CA LEU A 49 -16.57 -1.14 -1.36
C LEU A 49 -17.60 -0.61 -0.36
N ALA A 50 -17.70 0.71 -0.22
CA ALA A 50 -18.69 1.33 0.64
C ALA A 50 -20.13 1.11 0.13
N GLU A 51 -20.36 1.17 -1.19
CA GLU A 51 -21.63 0.85 -1.83
C GLU A 51 -21.99 -0.64 -1.68
N ALA A 52 -20.98 -1.51 -1.57
CA ALA A 52 -21.16 -2.94 -1.27
C ALA A 52 -21.42 -3.23 0.22
N GLY A 53 -21.44 -2.21 1.09
CA GLY A 53 -21.79 -2.36 2.50
C GLY A 53 -20.62 -2.50 3.47
N TYR A 54 -19.38 -2.36 3.02
CA TYR A 54 -18.21 -2.38 3.88
C TYR A 54 -17.97 -1.03 4.56
N ARG A 55 -17.46 -1.05 5.80
CA ARG A 55 -16.86 0.11 6.44
C ARG A 55 -15.44 0.27 5.89
N VAL A 56 -15.20 1.29 5.09
CA VAL A 56 -13.94 1.48 4.38
C VAL A 56 -13.16 2.64 4.98
N ILE A 57 -11.89 2.40 5.32
CA ILE A 57 -10.96 3.43 5.74
C ILE A 57 -9.70 3.41 4.88
N ALA A 58 -9.23 4.58 4.49
CA ALA A 58 -7.99 4.76 3.73
C ALA A 58 -7.16 5.88 4.38
N PRO A 59 -6.17 5.53 5.23
CA PRO A 59 -5.31 6.53 5.86
C PRO A 59 -4.33 7.12 4.84
N ASP A 60 -4.04 8.41 5.00
CA ASP A 60 -2.72 8.89 4.63
C ASP A 60 -1.75 8.27 5.63
N GLN A 61 -0.95 7.30 5.20
CA GLN A 61 -0.04 6.61 6.11
C GLN A 61 0.99 7.57 6.71
N ARG A 62 1.60 7.22 7.84
CA ARG A 62 2.62 8.02 8.52
C ARG A 62 3.62 8.63 7.55
N GLY A 63 3.77 9.95 7.58
CA GLY A 63 4.70 10.67 6.71
C GLY A 63 4.11 11.17 5.40
N TYR A 64 2.88 10.82 5.07
CA TYR A 64 2.22 11.20 3.82
C TYR A 64 1.17 12.31 4.02
N ASN A 65 0.98 13.11 2.99
CA ASN A 65 -0.05 14.14 2.83
C ASN A 65 -0.36 14.92 4.13
N LYS A 66 -1.53 14.70 4.73
CA LYS A 66 -1.98 15.44 5.93
C LYS A 66 -1.63 14.75 7.26
N SER A 67 -1.23 13.51 7.24
CA SER A 67 -0.79 12.79 8.44
C SER A 67 0.52 13.32 9.00
N ASP A 68 0.77 13.04 10.26
CA ASP A 68 1.99 13.43 10.97
C ASP A 68 3.26 12.88 10.30
N LYS A 69 4.32 13.66 10.44
CA LYS A 69 5.63 13.43 9.83
C LYS A 69 6.74 13.50 10.89
N PRO A 70 6.83 12.47 11.76
CA PRO A 70 7.85 12.43 12.80
C PRO A 70 9.26 12.54 12.21
N ASP A 71 10.15 13.17 12.96
CA ASP A 71 11.55 13.26 12.56
C ASP A 71 12.29 11.93 12.81
N GLY A 72 13.33 11.71 12.02
CA GLY A 72 14.20 10.55 12.14
C GLY A 72 13.72 9.32 11.34
N VAL A 73 14.69 8.56 10.85
CA VAL A 73 14.46 7.36 10.03
C VAL A 73 13.77 6.25 10.83
N GLY A 74 14.11 6.11 12.11
CA GLY A 74 13.56 5.06 12.97
C GLY A 74 12.05 5.15 13.18
N ALA A 75 11.45 6.35 13.04
CA ALA A 75 10.01 6.55 13.12
C ALA A 75 9.22 5.87 11.99
N TYR A 76 9.92 5.40 10.94
CA TYR A 76 9.35 4.74 9.76
C TYR A 76 9.74 3.27 9.67
N HIS A 77 10.12 2.65 10.79
CA HIS A 77 10.38 1.22 10.88
C HIS A 77 9.08 0.43 10.63
N ILE A 78 9.19 -0.71 9.95
CA ILE A 78 8.00 -1.49 9.52
C ILE A 78 7.09 -1.89 10.69
N ASP A 79 7.66 -2.19 11.87
CA ASP A 79 6.87 -2.46 13.08
C ASP A 79 6.05 -1.25 13.52
N THR A 80 6.62 -0.05 13.40
CA THR A 80 5.93 1.20 13.73
C THR A 80 4.78 1.44 12.76
N LEU A 81 5.02 1.25 11.46
CA LEU A 81 3.99 1.42 10.42
C LEU A 81 2.85 0.42 10.58
N ARG A 82 3.16 -0.84 10.92
CA ARG A 82 2.17 -1.85 11.26
C ARG A 82 1.34 -1.45 12.49
N ASN A 83 1.99 -0.95 13.53
CA ASN A 83 1.30 -0.56 14.77
C ASN A 83 0.32 0.60 14.55
N ASP A 84 0.57 1.48 13.58
CA ASP A 84 -0.39 2.50 13.18
C ASP A 84 -1.69 1.88 12.69
N ILE A 85 -1.60 0.80 11.90
CA ILE A 85 -2.77 0.10 11.35
C ILE A 85 -3.52 -0.67 12.44
N ILE A 86 -2.79 -1.33 13.35
CA ILE A 86 -3.38 -1.98 14.52
C ILE A 86 -4.18 -0.96 15.35
N GLY A 87 -3.61 0.21 15.59
CA GLY A 87 -4.30 1.28 16.30
C GLY A 87 -5.57 1.77 15.58
N LEU A 88 -5.58 1.83 14.25
CA LEU A 88 -6.79 2.16 13.50
C LEU A 88 -7.87 1.09 13.64
N ILE A 89 -7.54 -0.21 13.57
CA ILE A 89 -8.49 -1.31 13.80
C ILE A 89 -9.19 -1.12 15.16
N HIS A 90 -8.40 -0.93 16.22
CA HIS A 90 -8.92 -0.75 17.57
C HIS A 90 -9.71 0.57 17.74
N HIS A 91 -9.27 1.67 17.11
CA HIS A 91 -9.96 2.96 17.17
C HIS A 91 -11.39 2.86 16.64
N PHE A 92 -11.60 2.13 15.54
CA PHE A 92 -12.91 1.92 14.96
C PHE A 92 -13.74 0.85 15.69
N GLY A 93 -13.19 0.21 16.74
CA GLY A 93 -13.89 -0.76 17.58
C GLY A 93 -14.01 -2.16 16.98
N TYR A 94 -13.15 -2.51 16.03
CA TYR A 94 -13.13 -3.84 15.41
C TYR A 94 -12.07 -4.74 16.03
N GLU A 95 -12.31 -6.04 16.01
CA GLU A 95 -11.36 -7.07 16.43
C GLU A 95 -10.39 -7.44 15.29
N ASP A 96 -10.86 -7.40 14.06
CA ASP A 96 -10.07 -7.65 12.85
C ASP A 96 -10.51 -6.75 11.68
N ALA A 97 -9.76 -6.77 10.60
CA ALA A 97 -10.07 -6.08 9.36
C ALA A 97 -9.61 -6.87 8.13
N ALA A 98 -10.26 -6.66 7.00
CA ALA A 98 -9.66 -7.00 5.71
C ALA A 98 -8.68 -5.90 5.31
N ILE A 99 -7.47 -6.30 4.91
CA ILE A 99 -6.40 -5.37 4.51
C ILE A 99 -6.20 -5.44 3.00
N ILE A 100 -6.13 -4.30 2.34
CA ILE A 100 -5.81 -4.20 0.92
C ILE A 100 -4.66 -3.22 0.79
N GLY A 101 -3.53 -3.67 0.28
CA GLY A 101 -2.32 -2.85 0.23
C GLY A 101 -1.65 -2.87 -1.13
N HIS A 102 -1.27 -1.68 -1.60
CA HIS A 102 -0.48 -1.48 -2.82
C HIS A 102 0.92 -1.03 -2.45
N ASP A 103 1.97 -1.54 -3.14
CA ASP A 103 3.37 -1.15 -2.97
C ASP A 103 3.76 -1.15 -1.47
N TRP A 104 4.26 -0.05 -0.89
CA TRP A 104 4.59 0.03 0.54
C TRP A 104 3.41 -0.29 1.46
N GLY A 105 2.18 0.05 1.08
CA GLY A 105 1.00 -0.36 1.83
C GLY A 105 0.82 -1.89 1.83
N GLY A 106 1.17 -2.54 0.71
CA GLY A 106 1.25 -4.00 0.63
C GLY A 106 2.35 -4.57 1.52
N ALA A 107 3.52 -3.88 1.63
CA ALA A 107 4.60 -4.30 2.54
C ALA A 107 4.16 -4.26 4.01
N VAL A 108 3.43 -3.21 4.41
CA VAL A 108 2.84 -3.11 5.76
C VAL A 108 1.81 -4.21 5.97
N GLY A 109 0.94 -4.47 4.98
CA GLY A 109 -0.05 -5.56 5.03
C GLY A 109 0.61 -6.93 5.19
N TRP A 110 1.63 -7.25 4.42
CA TRP A 110 2.40 -8.49 4.56
C TRP A 110 3.01 -8.64 5.97
N HIS A 111 3.56 -7.54 6.50
CA HIS A 111 4.15 -7.56 7.84
C HIS A 111 3.09 -7.74 8.94
N LEU A 112 1.92 -7.12 8.78
CA LEU A 112 0.79 -7.28 9.71
C LEU A 112 0.30 -8.74 9.71
N VAL A 113 0.05 -9.32 8.55
CA VAL A 113 -0.39 -10.73 8.40
C VAL A 113 0.61 -11.71 9.02
N SER A 114 1.92 -11.47 8.85
CA SER A 114 2.97 -12.35 9.38
C SER A 114 3.18 -12.24 10.89
N THR A 115 2.75 -11.15 11.52
CA THR A 115 3.04 -10.86 12.93
C THR A 115 1.80 -10.82 13.82
N HIS A 116 0.64 -10.50 13.28
CA HIS A 116 -0.64 -10.39 13.96
C HIS A 116 -1.76 -10.94 13.07
N PRO A 117 -1.70 -12.24 12.69
CA PRO A 117 -2.71 -12.86 11.83
C PRO A 117 -4.12 -12.77 12.41
N GLU A 118 -4.25 -12.76 13.73
CA GLU A 118 -5.51 -12.65 14.46
C GLU A 118 -6.26 -11.33 14.22
N LEU A 119 -5.58 -10.29 13.77
CA LEU A 119 -6.17 -8.99 13.44
C LEU A 119 -6.52 -8.85 11.95
N VAL A 120 -6.31 -9.91 11.15
CA VAL A 120 -6.49 -9.83 9.70
C VAL A 120 -7.42 -10.92 9.21
N ARG A 121 -8.63 -10.54 8.80
CA ARG A 121 -9.63 -11.43 8.22
C ARG A 121 -9.23 -11.94 6.84
N GLY A 122 -8.49 -11.16 6.08
CA GLY A 122 -7.97 -11.48 4.76
C GLY A 122 -7.12 -10.35 4.23
N PHE A 123 -6.20 -10.67 3.32
CA PHE A 123 -5.26 -9.70 2.76
C PHE A 123 -5.20 -9.74 1.24
N VAL A 124 -5.31 -8.58 0.60
CA VAL A 124 -5.08 -8.41 -0.83
C VAL A 124 -3.80 -7.59 -1.04
N ALA A 125 -2.77 -8.22 -1.59
CA ALA A 125 -1.53 -7.57 -1.98
C ALA A 125 -1.59 -7.15 -3.46
N ILE A 126 -1.46 -5.87 -3.74
CA ILE A 126 -1.45 -5.35 -5.10
C ILE A 126 -0.02 -4.91 -5.45
N ASN A 127 0.56 -5.57 -6.45
CA ASN A 127 1.93 -5.32 -6.92
C ASN A 127 2.95 -5.16 -5.78
N MET A 128 2.85 -6.04 -4.78
CA MET A 128 3.83 -6.11 -3.70
C MET A 128 4.07 -7.55 -3.25
N PRO A 129 5.32 -8.04 -3.31
CA PRO A 129 5.67 -9.36 -2.82
C PRO A 129 5.81 -9.38 -1.30
N HIS A 130 5.82 -10.58 -0.73
CA HIS A 130 6.27 -10.77 0.64
C HIS A 130 7.72 -10.28 0.82
N LEU A 131 7.98 -9.49 1.87
CA LEU A 131 9.27 -8.79 2.04
C LEU A 131 10.50 -9.71 2.06
N PRO A 132 10.53 -10.87 2.75
CA PRO A 132 11.64 -11.82 2.67
C PRO A 132 11.88 -12.36 1.26
N VAL A 133 10.83 -12.51 0.46
CA VAL A 133 10.93 -12.92 -0.93
C VAL A 133 11.59 -11.85 -1.76
N PHE A 134 11.24 -10.58 -1.55
CA PHE A 134 11.88 -9.45 -2.22
C PHE A 134 13.39 -9.46 -2.03
N LEU A 135 13.88 -9.61 -0.79
CA LEU A 135 15.32 -9.69 -0.53
C LEU A 135 15.98 -10.89 -1.20
N LYS A 136 15.36 -12.06 -1.13
CA LYS A 136 15.87 -13.28 -1.77
C LYS A 136 16.00 -13.12 -3.27
N VAL A 137 15.01 -12.53 -3.92
CA VAL A 137 14.98 -12.36 -5.38
C VAL A 137 15.92 -11.26 -5.83
N ILE A 138 15.99 -10.12 -5.14
CA ILE A 138 16.90 -9.02 -5.52
C ILE A 138 18.35 -9.47 -5.48
N LEU A 139 18.75 -10.30 -4.51
CA LEU A 139 20.11 -10.83 -4.40
C LEU A 139 20.46 -11.86 -5.49
N LYS A 140 19.46 -12.51 -6.09
CA LYS A 140 19.66 -13.60 -7.06
C LYS A 140 19.34 -13.20 -8.50
N THR A 141 18.75 -12.03 -8.74
CA THR A 141 18.24 -11.63 -10.05
C THR A 141 18.79 -10.26 -10.43
N PRO A 142 19.82 -10.20 -11.31
CA PRO A 142 20.43 -8.93 -11.71
C PRO A 142 19.42 -7.91 -12.27
N LEU A 143 18.43 -8.38 -13.02
CA LEU A 143 17.39 -7.50 -13.56
C LEU A 143 16.56 -6.86 -12.44
N GLN A 144 16.20 -7.61 -11.36
CA GLN A 144 15.47 -7.03 -10.24
C GLN A 144 16.33 -6.04 -9.47
N TRP A 145 17.63 -6.32 -9.32
CA TRP A 145 18.56 -5.37 -8.72
C TRP A 145 18.60 -4.04 -9.49
N LEU A 146 18.65 -4.10 -10.83
CA LEU A 146 18.62 -2.91 -11.67
C LEU A 146 17.30 -2.13 -11.51
N ARG A 147 16.15 -2.83 -11.55
CA ARG A 147 14.82 -2.22 -11.34
C ARG A 147 14.67 -1.54 -9.98
N SER A 148 15.33 -2.06 -8.95
CA SER A 148 15.30 -1.54 -7.58
C SER A 148 16.43 -0.59 -7.24
N SER A 149 17.31 -0.25 -8.20
CA SER A 149 18.52 0.58 -7.95
C SER A 149 18.21 1.99 -7.47
N TYR A 150 17.03 2.54 -7.81
CA TYR A 150 16.56 3.83 -7.31
C TYR A 150 16.47 3.86 -5.77
N MET A 151 16.27 2.72 -5.11
CA MET A 151 16.23 2.63 -3.65
C MET A 151 17.58 2.98 -3.01
N LEU A 152 18.70 2.71 -3.71
CA LEU A 152 20.04 3.15 -3.28
C LEU A 152 20.18 4.68 -3.38
N PHE A 153 19.66 5.28 -4.44
CA PHE A 153 19.62 6.73 -4.57
C PHE A 153 18.83 7.38 -3.43
N PHE A 154 17.72 6.77 -2.99
CA PHE A 154 16.90 7.26 -1.89
C PHE A 154 17.59 7.18 -0.51
N GLN A 155 18.68 6.42 -0.38
CA GLN A 155 19.50 6.43 0.85
C GLN A 155 20.27 7.75 1.04
N ALA A 156 20.58 8.46 -0.05
CA ALA A 156 21.23 9.75 0.03
C ALA A 156 20.34 10.77 0.75
N ARG A 157 20.98 11.66 1.53
CA ARG A 157 20.27 12.73 2.25
C ARG A 157 20.20 14.00 1.42
N LYS A 158 19.05 14.66 1.38
CA LYS A 158 18.76 15.95 0.72
C LYS A 158 18.80 15.94 -0.81
N LEU A 159 19.62 15.10 -1.44
CA LEU A 159 19.73 15.07 -2.90
C LEU A 159 18.44 14.52 -3.57
N PRO A 160 17.88 13.36 -3.15
CA PRO A 160 16.60 12.90 -3.67
C PRO A 160 15.48 13.92 -3.48
N GLU A 161 15.35 14.49 -2.27
CA GLU A 161 14.35 15.51 -1.98
C GLU A 161 14.47 16.71 -2.92
N LYS A 162 15.67 17.20 -3.16
CA LYS A 162 15.93 18.34 -4.04
C LYS A 162 15.55 18.04 -5.51
N ILE A 163 15.88 16.83 -5.99
CA ILE A 163 15.54 16.43 -7.35
C ILE A 163 14.03 16.25 -7.49
N MET A 164 13.40 15.57 -6.54
CA MET A 164 11.97 15.28 -6.57
C MET A 164 11.10 16.53 -6.44
N SER A 165 11.54 17.53 -5.67
CA SER A 165 10.81 18.81 -5.52
C SER A 165 11.09 19.82 -6.63
N SER A 166 12.11 19.59 -7.47
CA SER A 166 12.49 20.54 -8.50
C SER A 166 11.40 20.72 -9.59
N ASN A 167 11.30 21.92 -10.16
CA ASN A 167 10.38 22.22 -11.24
C ASN A 167 8.93 21.77 -10.95
N ASP A 168 8.43 22.12 -9.79
CA ASP A 168 7.07 21.80 -9.36
C ASP A 168 6.79 20.27 -9.43
N TYR A 169 7.68 19.47 -8.83
CA TYR A 169 7.55 18.01 -8.76
C TYR A 169 7.49 17.30 -10.13
N ARG A 170 7.97 17.95 -11.18
CA ARG A 170 7.91 17.43 -12.55
C ARG A 170 8.53 16.04 -12.69
N TYR A 171 9.61 15.76 -11.96
CA TYR A 171 10.23 14.43 -11.96
C TYR A 171 9.23 13.35 -11.47
N MET A 172 8.58 13.58 -10.34
CA MET A 172 7.62 12.63 -9.76
C MET A 172 6.40 12.44 -10.66
N GLU A 173 5.88 13.54 -11.22
CA GLU A 173 4.80 13.51 -12.21
C GLU A 173 5.18 12.66 -13.42
N GLN A 174 6.37 12.86 -13.96
CA GLN A 174 6.86 12.08 -15.10
C GLN A 174 7.05 10.59 -14.76
N VAL A 175 7.52 10.27 -13.56
CA VAL A 175 7.61 8.87 -13.11
C VAL A 175 6.23 8.22 -13.15
N LEU A 176 5.19 8.84 -12.58
CA LEU A 176 3.82 8.32 -12.65
C LEU A 176 3.36 8.13 -14.11
N LYS A 177 3.51 9.14 -14.97
CA LYS A 177 3.08 9.08 -16.38
C LYS A 177 3.83 8.03 -17.20
N MET A 178 5.14 7.87 -16.98
CA MET A 178 5.98 6.97 -17.77
C MET A 178 5.90 5.50 -17.31
N THR A 179 5.55 5.26 -16.06
CA THR A 179 5.47 3.91 -15.50
C THR A 179 4.05 3.36 -15.41
N SER A 180 3.06 4.18 -15.76
CA SER A 180 1.66 3.78 -15.92
C SER A 180 1.27 3.71 -17.40
N ARG A 181 0.09 3.15 -17.66
CA ARG A 181 -0.54 3.21 -18.99
C ARG A 181 -0.91 4.65 -19.34
N LYS A 182 -0.88 4.95 -20.64
CA LYS A 182 -1.25 6.28 -21.11
C LYS A 182 -2.69 6.62 -20.71
N GLY A 183 -2.87 7.77 -20.08
CA GLY A 183 -4.18 8.26 -19.64
C GLY A 183 -4.64 7.77 -18.27
N THR A 184 -3.80 7.02 -17.54
CA THR A 184 -4.11 6.55 -16.17
C THR A 184 -4.33 7.70 -15.21
N PHE A 185 -3.51 8.74 -15.29
CA PHE A 185 -3.59 9.92 -14.46
C PHE A 185 -3.99 11.14 -15.30
N THR A 186 -5.06 11.85 -14.90
CA THR A 186 -5.44 13.14 -15.47
C THR A 186 -4.57 14.26 -14.90
N GLU A 187 -4.54 15.42 -15.55
CA GLU A 187 -3.81 16.58 -15.02
C GLU A 187 -4.37 17.06 -13.68
N GLU A 188 -5.69 16.95 -13.47
CA GLU A 188 -6.32 17.26 -12.19
C GLU A 188 -5.86 16.34 -11.08
N GLU A 189 -5.83 15.03 -11.34
CA GLU A 189 -5.34 14.01 -10.40
C GLU A 189 -3.85 14.24 -10.06
N LEU A 190 -3.02 14.53 -11.05
CA LEU A 190 -1.61 14.87 -10.84
C LEU A 190 -1.44 16.16 -10.03
N GLY A 191 -2.34 17.14 -10.23
CA GLY A 191 -2.41 18.33 -9.40
C GLY A 191 -2.66 17.99 -7.91
N ALA A 192 -3.57 17.04 -7.63
CA ALA A 192 -3.83 16.59 -6.27
C ALA A 192 -2.59 15.91 -5.64
N TYR A 193 -1.87 15.09 -6.43
CA TYR A 193 -0.60 14.49 -5.98
C TYR A 193 0.45 15.55 -5.67
N LYS A 194 0.63 16.56 -6.52
CA LYS A 194 1.59 17.66 -6.28
C LYS A 194 1.28 18.42 -4.98
N ILE A 195 0.00 18.71 -4.71
CA ILE A 195 -0.43 19.35 -3.47
C ILE A 195 -0.05 18.48 -2.25
N ALA A 196 -0.25 17.17 -2.33
CA ALA A 196 0.12 16.24 -1.26
C ALA A 196 1.64 16.21 -1.06
N TRP A 197 2.43 16.14 -2.12
CA TRP A 197 3.91 16.12 -2.05
C TRP A 197 4.51 17.43 -1.54
N ALA A 198 3.87 18.57 -1.85
CA ALA A 198 4.33 19.90 -1.45
C ALA A 198 4.18 20.20 0.05
N ARG A 199 3.49 19.35 0.80
CA ARG A 199 3.33 19.57 2.24
C ARG A 199 4.68 19.48 2.95
N PRO A 200 4.90 20.29 4.00
CA PRO A 200 6.15 20.31 4.74
C PRO A 200 6.58 18.90 5.16
N LYS A 201 7.87 18.60 5.04
CA LYS A 201 8.50 17.31 5.41
C LYS A 201 8.04 16.08 4.62
N THR A 202 7.02 16.14 3.75
CA THR A 202 6.44 14.95 3.09
C THR A 202 7.48 14.16 2.31
N LEU A 203 8.28 14.78 1.44
CA LEU A 203 9.29 14.07 0.66
C LEU A 203 10.30 13.33 1.55
N THR A 204 10.83 13.99 2.56
CA THR A 204 11.78 13.37 3.49
C THR A 204 11.13 12.21 4.24
N SER A 205 9.91 12.36 4.68
CA SER A 205 9.15 11.33 5.40
C SER A 205 8.88 10.12 4.52
N MET A 206 8.40 10.32 3.30
CA MET A 206 8.21 9.24 2.32
C MET A 206 9.52 8.49 2.02
N LEU A 207 10.64 9.23 1.84
CA LEU A 207 11.96 8.64 1.62
C LEU A 207 12.48 7.89 2.85
N ASN A 208 12.08 8.28 4.05
CA ASN A 208 12.49 7.59 5.27
C ASN A 208 11.93 6.16 5.37
N TRP A 209 10.83 5.82 4.68
CA TRP A 209 10.37 4.43 4.55
C TRP A 209 11.44 3.56 3.87
N TYR A 210 12.05 4.05 2.79
CA TYR A 210 13.15 3.37 2.11
C TYR A 210 14.44 3.37 2.96
N ARG A 211 14.73 4.46 3.68
CA ARG A 211 15.90 4.57 4.54
C ARG A 211 15.80 3.66 5.77
N ALA A 212 14.61 3.41 6.27
CA ALA A 212 14.33 2.48 7.37
C ALA A 212 14.35 1.01 6.94
N MET A 213 14.22 0.71 5.64
CA MET A 213 14.12 -0.65 5.12
C MET A 213 15.24 -1.58 5.59
N PRO A 214 16.55 -1.20 5.60
CA PRO A 214 17.61 -2.11 6.06
C PRO A 214 17.46 -2.55 7.52
N SER A 215 16.92 -1.70 8.40
CA SER A 215 16.62 -2.09 9.78
C SER A 215 15.31 -2.89 9.87
N SER A 216 14.29 -2.49 9.14
CA SER A 216 12.98 -3.15 9.07
C SER A 216 13.08 -4.61 8.62
N MET A 217 13.97 -4.91 7.69
CA MET A 217 14.17 -6.28 7.19
C MET A 217 14.63 -7.28 8.26
N LYS A 218 15.13 -6.81 9.40
CA LYS A 218 15.51 -7.67 10.54
C LYS A 218 14.28 -8.15 11.32
N SER A 219 13.19 -7.43 11.28
CA SER A 219 11.93 -7.75 11.97
C SER A 219 10.98 -8.60 11.12
N VAL A 220 11.24 -8.72 9.82
CA VAL A 220 10.32 -9.43 8.92
C VAL A 220 10.49 -10.94 9.06
N ARG A 221 9.38 -11.64 9.31
CA ARG A 221 9.34 -13.10 9.45
C ARG A 221 9.25 -13.79 8.09
N LYS A 222 9.65 -15.06 8.05
CA LYS A 222 9.62 -15.93 6.87
C LYS A 222 8.61 -17.07 7.01
N ASP A 223 7.72 -16.95 7.98
CA ASP A 223 6.79 -18.02 8.32
C ASP A 223 5.71 -18.16 7.24
N ASP A 224 5.11 -19.34 7.14
CA ASP A 224 3.96 -19.58 6.28
C ASP A 224 2.80 -18.70 6.71
N ILE A 225 2.03 -18.23 5.74
CA ILE A 225 0.90 -17.32 5.96
C ILE A 225 -0.38 -18.14 6.06
N GLU A 226 -1.01 -18.12 7.21
CA GLU A 226 -2.26 -18.84 7.50
C GLU A 226 -3.51 -18.04 7.13
N VAL A 227 -3.40 -16.70 7.09
CA VAL A 227 -4.50 -15.81 6.71
C VAL A 227 -4.81 -15.97 5.21
N PRO A 228 -6.08 -15.95 4.79
CA PRO A 228 -6.43 -15.90 3.38
C PRO A 228 -5.75 -14.71 2.68
N VAL A 229 -5.00 -14.99 1.62
CA VAL A 229 -4.31 -13.95 0.83
C VAL A 229 -4.70 -14.03 -0.64
N LYS A 230 -4.83 -12.89 -1.29
CA LYS A 230 -4.95 -12.73 -2.73
C LYS A 230 -3.86 -11.76 -3.22
N ILE A 231 -3.17 -12.12 -4.29
CA ILE A 231 -2.23 -11.22 -4.98
C ILE A 231 -2.86 -10.79 -6.29
N ILE A 232 -2.90 -9.48 -6.55
CA ILE A 232 -3.26 -8.91 -7.86
C ILE A 232 -2.00 -8.28 -8.43
N TRP A 233 -1.63 -8.66 -9.65
CA TRP A 233 -0.35 -8.25 -10.21
C TRP A 233 -0.45 -7.82 -11.67
N GLY A 234 -0.15 -6.54 -11.92
CA GLY A 234 0.03 -6.01 -13.27
C GLY A 234 1.36 -6.47 -13.85
N LYS A 235 1.33 -7.25 -14.94
CA LYS A 235 2.53 -7.85 -15.53
C LYS A 235 3.52 -6.85 -16.14
N GLY A 236 3.05 -5.67 -16.51
CA GLY A 236 3.85 -4.58 -17.03
C GLY A 236 4.62 -3.79 -15.96
N ASP A 237 4.64 -4.23 -14.70
CA ASP A 237 5.35 -3.56 -13.61
C ASP A 237 6.83 -3.39 -13.93
N GLN A 238 7.30 -2.13 -13.95
CA GLN A 238 8.68 -1.77 -14.25
C GLN A 238 9.59 -1.81 -13.02
N PHE A 239 9.02 -1.79 -11.81
CA PHE A 239 9.74 -1.77 -10.54
C PHE A 239 9.93 -3.18 -9.97
N LEU A 240 8.87 -3.99 -10.03
CA LEU A 240 8.80 -5.31 -9.42
C LEU A 240 8.48 -6.37 -10.49
N SER A 241 9.36 -7.36 -10.63
CA SER A 241 9.17 -8.42 -11.62
C SER A 241 8.11 -9.44 -11.17
N SER A 242 7.39 -10.04 -12.11
CA SER A 242 6.40 -11.12 -11.85
C SER A 242 6.98 -12.29 -11.05
N LYS A 243 8.30 -12.53 -11.16
CA LYS A 243 9.00 -13.54 -10.36
C LYS A 243 8.84 -13.34 -8.85
N LEU A 244 8.66 -12.10 -8.40
CA LEU A 244 8.44 -11.79 -6.99
C LEU A 244 7.07 -12.29 -6.52
N ALA A 245 6.04 -12.16 -7.34
CA ALA A 245 4.72 -12.73 -7.04
C ALA A 245 4.77 -14.26 -7.06
N GLU A 246 5.42 -14.86 -8.07
CA GLU A 246 5.61 -16.32 -8.18
C GLU A 246 6.33 -16.93 -6.97
N GLU A 247 7.37 -16.28 -6.47
CA GLU A 247 8.08 -16.72 -5.27
C GLU A 247 7.26 -16.50 -3.99
N SER A 248 6.40 -15.46 -3.94
CA SER A 248 5.50 -15.21 -2.80
C SER A 248 4.39 -16.26 -2.72
N LEU A 249 3.95 -16.82 -3.86
CA LEU A 249 3.00 -17.94 -3.91
C LEU A 249 3.42 -19.16 -3.09
N LYS A 250 4.71 -19.36 -2.89
CA LYS A 250 5.23 -20.50 -2.11
C LYS A 250 4.93 -20.41 -0.62
N LEU A 251 4.44 -19.26 -0.16
CA LEU A 251 4.09 -18.99 1.24
C LEU A 251 2.57 -18.96 1.47
N ILE A 252 1.79 -19.05 0.41
CA ILE A 252 0.32 -18.94 0.41
C ILE A 252 -0.27 -19.98 -0.55
N ASP A 253 -1.60 -20.06 -0.61
CA ASP A 253 -2.29 -20.95 -1.54
C ASP A 253 -1.95 -20.62 -3.02
N SER A 254 -1.73 -21.65 -3.82
CA SER A 254 -1.29 -21.54 -5.21
C SER A 254 -2.26 -20.80 -6.15
N ASP A 255 -3.56 -20.80 -5.84
CA ASP A 255 -4.59 -20.10 -6.64
C ASP A 255 -4.74 -18.62 -6.25
N ALA A 256 -3.86 -18.11 -5.43
CA ALA A 256 -3.97 -16.77 -4.85
C ALA A 256 -3.56 -15.63 -5.78
N VAL A 257 -2.95 -15.85 -6.96
CA VAL A 257 -2.50 -14.77 -7.86
C VAL A 257 -3.44 -14.55 -9.03
N ILE A 258 -3.79 -13.30 -9.23
CA ILE A 258 -4.49 -12.81 -10.42
C ILE A 258 -3.51 -11.97 -11.24
N TRP A 259 -3.19 -12.45 -12.42
CA TRP A 259 -2.34 -11.75 -13.38
C TRP A 259 -3.19 -10.81 -14.23
N VAL A 260 -2.77 -9.54 -14.30
CA VAL A 260 -3.39 -8.54 -15.18
C VAL A 260 -2.39 -8.20 -16.28
N GLU A 261 -2.63 -8.80 -17.48
CA GLU A 261 -1.71 -8.72 -18.62
C GLU A 261 -1.47 -7.27 -19.06
N ASP A 262 -2.55 -6.52 -19.15
CA ASP A 262 -2.58 -5.15 -19.65
C ASP A 262 -2.49 -4.10 -18.56
N ALA A 263 -1.81 -4.36 -17.46
CA ALA A 263 -1.60 -3.39 -16.39
C ALA A 263 -0.15 -3.36 -15.93
N THR A 264 0.22 -2.23 -15.34
CA THR A 264 1.55 -1.98 -14.79
C THR A 264 1.53 -2.05 -13.26
N HIS A 265 2.50 -1.40 -12.61
CA HIS A 265 2.53 -1.23 -11.16
C HIS A 265 1.25 -0.58 -10.58
N TRP A 266 0.60 0.26 -11.36
CA TRP A 266 -0.57 1.06 -10.96
C TRP A 266 -1.90 0.38 -11.29
N VAL A 267 -1.97 -0.93 -11.20
CA VAL A 267 -3.10 -1.76 -11.67
C VAL A 267 -4.46 -1.31 -11.10
N HIS A 268 -4.51 -0.87 -9.84
CA HIS A 268 -5.74 -0.39 -9.19
C HIS A 268 -6.21 0.97 -9.71
N GLN A 269 -5.30 1.73 -10.36
CA GLN A 269 -5.62 2.99 -11.05
C GLN A 269 -6.00 2.72 -12.52
N GLU A 270 -5.36 1.73 -13.15
CA GLU A 270 -5.48 1.42 -14.56
C GLU A 270 -6.68 0.55 -14.90
N GLN A 271 -7.04 -0.36 -14.00
CA GLN A 271 -8.12 -1.35 -14.16
C GLN A 271 -9.02 -1.37 -12.91
N PRO A 272 -9.58 -0.20 -12.48
CA PRO A 272 -10.26 -0.09 -11.19
C PRO A 272 -11.48 -1.00 -11.09
N GLU A 273 -12.28 -1.14 -12.13
CA GLU A 273 -13.48 -1.99 -12.13
C GLU A 273 -13.11 -3.47 -11.96
N PHE A 274 -12.07 -3.93 -12.66
CA PHE A 274 -11.57 -5.28 -12.54
C PHE A 274 -11.01 -5.54 -11.14
N VAL A 275 -10.20 -4.63 -10.62
CA VAL A 275 -9.61 -4.76 -9.27
C VAL A 275 -10.70 -4.76 -8.20
N ASN A 276 -11.72 -3.91 -8.32
CA ASN A 276 -12.88 -3.86 -7.42
C ASN A 276 -13.63 -5.19 -7.40
N ASP A 277 -13.95 -5.76 -8.57
CA ASP A 277 -14.61 -7.08 -8.68
C ASP A 277 -13.78 -8.17 -7.99
N GLN A 278 -12.45 -8.18 -8.19
CA GLN A 278 -11.59 -9.18 -7.56
C GLN A 278 -11.49 -9.03 -6.05
N ILE A 279 -11.45 -7.80 -5.54
CA ILE A 279 -11.49 -7.50 -4.11
C ILE A 279 -12.82 -7.97 -3.50
N LEU A 280 -13.96 -7.61 -4.10
CA LEU A 280 -15.28 -7.99 -3.60
C LEU A 280 -15.48 -9.51 -3.60
N ARG A 281 -15.06 -10.22 -4.65
CA ARG A 281 -15.10 -11.69 -4.69
C ARG A 281 -14.26 -12.32 -3.58
N PHE A 282 -13.10 -11.75 -3.29
CA PHE A 282 -12.24 -12.22 -2.22
C PHE A 282 -12.88 -11.99 -0.84
N LEU A 283 -13.39 -10.80 -0.58
CA LEU A 283 -14.05 -10.45 0.68
C LEU A 283 -15.27 -11.32 0.94
N ASN A 284 -16.11 -11.55 -0.06
CA ASN A 284 -17.29 -12.42 0.05
C ASN A 284 -16.93 -13.88 0.35
N LYS A 285 -15.83 -14.39 -0.23
CA LYS A 285 -15.32 -15.74 0.03
C LYS A 285 -14.81 -15.88 1.48
N THR A 286 -14.06 -14.91 1.97
CA THR A 286 -13.52 -14.93 3.34
C THR A 286 -14.63 -14.81 4.39
N ALA A 287 -15.64 -13.98 4.16
CA ALA A 287 -16.81 -13.90 5.04
C ALA A 287 -17.56 -15.24 5.15
N SER A 288 -17.71 -15.96 4.05
CA SER A 288 -18.41 -17.27 4.04
C SER A 288 -17.64 -18.38 4.79
N GLN A 289 -16.32 -18.29 4.89
CA GLN A 289 -15.48 -19.27 5.59
C GLN A 289 -15.50 -19.13 7.11
N ILE A 290 -15.87 -17.95 7.63
CA ILE A 290 -15.98 -17.72 9.08
C ILE A 290 -17.31 -18.23 9.63
N ILE A 291 -18.34 -18.36 8.78
CA ILE A 291 -19.70 -18.78 9.16
C ILE A 291 -19.88 -20.31 9.10
N SER A 292 -18.96 -21.02 8.45
CA SER A 292 -18.95 -22.49 8.29
C SER A 292 -18.11 -23.18 9.36
#